data_c29cc1a62b8d8b08f61a0f5a91158680
#
_entry.id   c29cc1a62b8d8b08f61a0f5a91158680
#
_cell.length_a   1.000
_cell.length_b   1.000
_cell.length_c   1.000
_cell.angle_alpha   90.00
_cell.angle_beta   90.00
_cell.angle_gamma   90.00
#
_symmetry.space_group_name_H-M   'P 1'
#
loop_
_entity.id
_entity.type
_entity.pdbx_description
1 polymer ?
#
loop_
_entity_poly.entity_id
_entity_poly.type
_entity_poly.pdbx_seq_one_letter_code
_entity_poly.pdbx_strand_id
1 'polypeptide(L)'
;LTLVLADGLGSGVKANILSTLTSKILCTMISGGIPLEECVSTIASTLPVCSVRKVAYSTFTIIRILDNKTAHIIQFDNPATIVLRKGELFDYPRVTRVLSGKTIWESTFPIELDDVFIAMSDGAEYAGVGDLMNFGWTRDSIADYAIANYLPENSAKFTAGLIIDECDRLYGGSPGDDTTVAVVRVRSRHPVNLVVGPPEHK
;
A
#
# COMPACT_ATOMS: atom_id res chain seq x y z
N LEU A 1 -8.51 -11.88 5.30
CA LEU A 1 -8.53 -10.51 4.80
C LEU A 1 -7.58 -10.38 3.62
N THR A 2 -8.00 -9.68 2.57
CA THR A 2 -7.11 -9.27 1.47
C THR A 2 -7.33 -7.78 1.21
N LEU A 3 -6.25 -7.00 1.22
CA LEU A 3 -6.21 -5.61 0.83
C LEU A 3 -5.30 -5.48 -0.39
N VAL A 4 -5.75 -4.76 -1.40
CA VAL A 4 -4.94 -4.41 -2.57
C VAL A 4 -4.95 -2.90 -2.73
N LEU A 5 -3.77 -2.31 -2.69
CA LEU A 5 -3.52 -0.93 -3.07
C LEU A 5 -2.80 -0.95 -4.41
N ALA A 6 -3.34 -0.28 -5.40
CA ALA A 6 -2.71 -0.11 -6.71
C ALA A 6 -2.65 1.35 -7.06
N ASP A 7 -1.55 1.76 -7.67
CA ASP A 7 -1.36 3.10 -8.17
C ASP A 7 -1.04 3.07 -9.67
N GLY A 8 -1.59 4.03 -10.41
CA GLY A 8 -1.44 4.11 -11.85
C GLY A 8 -0.33 5.08 -12.23
N LEU A 9 0.61 4.64 -13.04
CA LEU A 9 1.70 5.51 -13.49
C LEU A 9 1.19 6.70 -14.32
N GLY A 10 1.53 7.90 -13.92
CA GLY A 10 1.11 9.16 -14.53
C GLY A 10 -0.05 9.80 -13.79
N SER A 11 -0.76 10.69 -14.44
CA SER A 11 -1.88 11.43 -13.84
C SER A 11 -3.15 11.35 -14.68
N GLY A 12 -4.30 11.63 -14.04
CA GLY A 12 -5.59 11.75 -14.69
C GLY A 12 -6.28 10.43 -15.01
N VAL A 13 -7.23 10.46 -15.95
CA VAL A 13 -8.18 9.38 -16.23
C VAL A 13 -7.49 8.04 -16.56
N LYS A 14 -6.37 8.05 -17.28
CA LYS A 14 -5.66 6.83 -17.66
C LYS A 14 -5.05 6.13 -16.44
N ALA A 15 -4.38 6.88 -15.57
CA ALA A 15 -3.79 6.34 -14.35
C ALA A 15 -4.88 5.75 -13.44
N ASN A 16 -5.99 6.47 -13.26
CA ASN A 16 -7.13 6.01 -12.48
C ASN A 16 -7.76 4.71 -13.03
N ILE A 17 -7.95 4.61 -14.35
CA ILE A 17 -8.45 3.37 -14.97
C ILE A 17 -7.49 2.20 -14.71
N LEU A 18 -6.19 2.43 -14.83
CA LEU A 18 -5.19 1.37 -14.67
C LEU A 18 -5.09 0.89 -13.22
N SER A 19 -5.06 1.81 -12.25
CA SER A 19 -5.07 1.45 -10.83
C SER A 19 -6.35 0.70 -10.44
N THR A 20 -7.49 1.16 -10.92
CA THR A 20 -8.79 0.51 -10.71
C THR A 20 -8.83 -0.91 -11.32
N LEU A 21 -8.38 -1.08 -12.56
CA LEU A 21 -8.33 -2.39 -13.20
C LEU A 21 -7.36 -3.32 -12.45
N THR A 22 -6.16 -2.85 -12.12
CA THR A 22 -5.15 -3.64 -11.39
C THR A 22 -5.69 -4.13 -10.07
N SER A 23 -6.23 -3.24 -9.23
CA SER A 23 -6.78 -3.61 -7.92
C SER A 23 -7.96 -4.57 -8.06
N LYS A 24 -8.86 -4.35 -9.03
CA LYS A 24 -10.02 -5.20 -9.26
C LYS A 24 -9.64 -6.60 -9.75
N ILE A 25 -8.71 -6.69 -10.70
CA ILE A 25 -8.22 -7.97 -11.22
C ILE A 25 -7.54 -8.76 -10.08
N LEU A 26 -6.60 -8.14 -9.37
CA LEU A 26 -5.90 -8.79 -8.25
C LEU A 26 -6.86 -9.26 -7.16
N CYS A 27 -7.77 -8.39 -6.71
CA CYS A 27 -8.77 -8.78 -5.72
C CYS A 27 -9.62 -9.97 -6.18
N THR A 28 -10.10 -9.96 -7.42
CA THR A 28 -10.97 -11.00 -7.96
C THR A 28 -10.23 -12.34 -8.09
N MET A 29 -9.03 -12.34 -8.66
CA MET A 29 -8.23 -13.54 -8.85
C MET A 29 -7.80 -14.16 -7.51
N ILE A 30 -7.29 -13.35 -6.59
CA ILE A 30 -6.86 -13.81 -5.27
C ILE A 30 -8.05 -14.34 -4.46
N SER A 31 -9.19 -13.68 -4.51
CA SER A 31 -10.40 -14.15 -3.84
C SER A 31 -10.95 -15.45 -4.45
N GLY A 32 -10.72 -15.67 -5.75
CA GLY A 32 -11.01 -16.91 -6.45
C GLY A 32 -10.02 -18.05 -6.17
N GLY A 33 -9.00 -17.82 -5.32
CA GLY A 33 -7.99 -18.82 -4.98
C GLY A 33 -6.91 -19.02 -6.04
N ILE A 34 -6.83 -18.12 -7.02
CA ILE A 34 -5.79 -18.18 -8.05
C ILE A 34 -4.41 -17.94 -7.41
N PRO A 35 -3.40 -18.75 -7.77
CA PRO A 35 -2.04 -18.55 -7.29
C PRO A 35 -1.51 -17.16 -7.60
N LEU A 36 -0.73 -16.60 -6.68
CA LEU A 36 -0.19 -15.26 -6.82
C LEU A 36 0.63 -15.07 -8.09
N GLU A 37 1.45 -16.06 -8.45
CA GLU A 37 2.26 -16.03 -9.66
C GLU A 37 1.41 -15.84 -10.92
N GLU A 38 0.26 -16.50 -10.99
CA GLU A 38 -0.67 -16.36 -12.09
C GLU A 38 -1.35 -14.98 -12.07
N CYS A 39 -1.70 -14.47 -10.88
CA CYS A 39 -2.23 -13.11 -10.73
C CYS A 39 -1.24 -12.05 -11.25
N VAL A 40 0.01 -12.12 -10.82
CA VAL A 40 1.07 -11.19 -11.23
C VAL A 40 1.38 -11.34 -12.71
N SER A 41 1.44 -12.56 -13.24
CA SER A 41 1.66 -12.82 -14.66
C SER A 41 0.52 -12.25 -15.51
N THR A 42 -0.73 -12.40 -15.06
CA THR A 42 -1.91 -11.83 -15.73
C THR A 42 -1.83 -10.30 -15.77
N ILE A 43 -1.50 -9.66 -14.65
CA ILE A 43 -1.31 -8.20 -14.60
C ILE A 43 -0.18 -7.78 -15.55
N ALA A 44 0.97 -8.47 -15.50
CA ALA A 44 2.12 -8.15 -16.34
C ALA A 44 1.83 -8.27 -17.84
N SER A 45 0.97 -9.21 -18.24
CA SER A 45 0.60 -9.45 -19.64
C SER A 45 -0.59 -8.63 -20.11
N THR A 46 -1.48 -8.25 -19.21
CA THR A 46 -2.76 -7.57 -19.55
C THR A 46 -2.62 -6.06 -19.55
N LEU A 47 -1.82 -5.52 -18.62
CA LEU A 47 -1.62 -4.08 -18.58
C LEU A 47 -0.67 -3.64 -19.69
N PRO A 48 -1.04 -2.59 -20.44
CA PRO A 48 -0.21 -2.09 -21.51
C PRO A 48 1.16 -1.62 -20.97
N VAL A 49 2.23 -1.95 -21.66
CA VAL A 49 3.59 -1.48 -21.34
C VAL A 49 3.81 -0.16 -22.06
N CYS A 50 4.31 0.86 -21.37
CA CYS A 50 4.69 2.12 -22.02
C CYS A 50 5.81 1.87 -23.04
N SER A 51 5.51 2.12 -24.30
CA SER A 51 6.48 1.99 -25.40
C SER A 51 7.73 2.84 -25.21
N VAL A 52 7.63 3.94 -24.46
CA VAL A 52 8.71 4.90 -24.21
C VAL A 52 9.53 4.55 -22.98
N ARG A 53 8.88 4.15 -21.87
CA ARG A 53 9.57 3.90 -20.60
C ARG A 53 9.79 2.42 -20.28
N LYS A 54 9.18 1.48 -21.03
CA LYS A 54 9.20 0.03 -20.79
C LYS A 54 8.80 -0.39 -19.37
N VAL A 55 8.05 0.45 -18.66
CA VAL A 55 7.59 0.25 -17.29
C VAL A 55 6.13 -0.17 -17.30
N ALA A 56 5.73 -1.06 -16.40
CA ALA A 56 4.33 -1.39 -16.19
C ALA A 56 3.57 -0.16 -15.70
N TYR A 57 2.31 -0.02 -16.11
CA TYR A 57 1.50 1.16 -15.85
C TYR A 57 0.88 1.22 -14.46
N SER A 58 1.07 0.21 -13.63
CA SER A 58 0.53 0.22 -12.28
C SER A 58 1.48 -0.48 -11.32
N THR A 59 1.72 0.17 -10.21
CA THR A 59 2.37 -0.39 -9.04
C THR A 59 1.32 -1.02 -8.15
N PHE A 60 1.68 -1.91 -7.24
CA PHE A 60 0.72 -2.47 -6.29
C PHE A 60 1.35 -2.97 -5.00
N THR A 61 0.54 -2.95 -3.96
CA THR A 61 0.80 -3.61 -2.68
C THR A 61 -0.39 -4.50 -2.34
N ILE A 62 -0.13 -5.75 -2.01
CA ILE A 62 -1.11 -6.71 -1.55
C ILE A 62 -0.76 -7.08 -0.11
N ILE A 63 -1.73 -6.95 0.80
CA ILE A 63 -1.61 -7.44 2.17
C ILE A 63 -2.70 -8.49 2.39
N ARG A 64 -2.30 -9.71 2.69
CA ARG A 64 -3.20 -10.81 3.02
C ARG A 64 -2.98 -11.23 4.46
N ILE A 65 -4.06 -11.33 5.21
CA ILE A 65 -4.04 -11.97 6.53
C ILE A 65 -4.70 -13.34 6.36
N LEU A 66 -3.89 -14.38 6.47
CA LEU A 66 -4.26 -15.77 6.29
C LEU A 66 -4.55 -16.41 7.65
N ASP A 67 -5.72 -17.06 7.76
CA ASP A 67 -6.17 -17.81 8.94
C ASP A 67 -6.07 -17.03 10.27
N ASN A 68 -6.13 -15.69 10.19
CA ASN A 68 -5.92 -14.78 11.32
C ASN A 68 -4.60 -15.03 12.08
N LYS A 69 -3.58 -15.51 11.40
CA LYS A 69 -2.28 -15.88 12.00
C LYS A 69 -1.07 -15.36 11.25
N THR A 70 -1.17 -15.24 9.94
CA THR A 70 -0.01 -14.97 9.08
C THR A 70 -0.30 -13.80 8.17
N ALA A 71 0.61 -12.83 8.16
CA ALA A 71 0.64 -11.79 7.13
C ALA A 71 1.44 -12.30 5.93
N HIS A 72 0.91 -12.05 4.75
CA HIS A 72 1.58 -12.24 3.47
C HIS A 72 1.51 -10.92 2.71
N ILE A 73 2.65 -10.27 2.51
CA ILE A 73 2.76 -8.97 1.84
C ILE A 73 3.48 -9.19 0.51
N ILE A 74 2.94 -8.61 -0.54
CA ILE A 74 3.51 -8.65 -1.88
C ILE A 74 3.50 -7.24 -2.43
N GLN A 75 4.65 -6.78 -2.94
CA GLN A 75 4.81 -5.42 -3.41
C GLN A 75 5.54 -5.37 -4.73
N PHE A 76 5.03 -4.53 -5.60
CA PHE A 76 5.64 -4.18 -6.86
C PHE A 76 5.70 -2.66 -6.97
N ASP A 77 6.91 -2.12 -6.91
CA ASP A 77 7.26 -0.71 -7.18
C ASP A 77 6.51 0.34 -6.33
N ASN A 78 5.92 -0.08 -5.21
CA ASN A 78 5.35 0.79 -4.19
C ASN A 78 6.31 0.94 -3.00
N PRO A 79 6.20 2.02 -2.20
CA PRO A 79 6.93 2.14 -0.94
C PRO A 79 6.72 0.92 -0.05
N ALA A 80 7.79 0.47 0.61
CA ALA A 80 7.69 -0.71 1.46
C ALA A 80 6.68 -0.50 2.59
N THR A 81 5.75 -1.44 2.73
CA THR A 81 4.73 -1.42 3.81
C THR A 81 5.40 -1.21 5.17
N ILE A 82 4.92 -0.25 5.94
CA ILE A 82 5.34 -0.05 7.31
C ILE A 82 4.53 -1.00 8.19
N VAL A 83 5.20 -1.75 9.05
CA VAL A 83 4.53 -2.59 10.05
C VAL A 83 4.97 -2.11 11.43
N LEU A 84 3.99 -1.72 12.25
CA LEU A 84 4.22 -1.38 13.65
C LEU A 84 3.76 -2.54 14.52
N ARG A 85 4.62 -2.98 15.42
CA ARG A 85 4.35 -4.00 16.44
C ARG A 85 4.59 -3.39 17.80
N LYS A 86 3.54 -3.34 18.64
CA LYS A 86 3.61 -2.70 19.96
C LYS A 86 4.05 -1.23 19.92
N GLY A 87 3.73 -0.53 18.83
CA GLY A 87 4.09 0.88 18.63
C GLY A 87 5.51 1.12 18.12
N GLU A 88 6.27 0.08 17.82
CA GLU A 88 7.63 0.17 17.27
C GLU A 88 7.69 -0.36 15.85
N LEU A 89 8.64 0.10 15.06
CA LEU A 89 8.85 -0.41 13.71
C LEU A 89 9.28 -1.88 13.77
N PHE A 90 8.51 -2.73 13.11
CA PHE A 90 8.83 -4.15 12.97
C PHE A 90 9.57 -4.38 11.65
N ASP A 91 10.82 -4.80 11.74
CA ASP A 91 11.62 -5.22 10.58
C ASP A 91 11.27 -6.67 10.23
N TYR A 92 10.46 -6.83 9.19
CA TYR A 92 9.99 -8.13 8.72
C TYR A 92 10.85 -8.64 7.55
N PRO A 93 11.01 -9.98 7.41
CA PRO A 93 11.83 -10.56 6.35
C PRO A 93 11.24 -10.24 4.97
N ARG A 94 12.09 -9.86 4.03
CA ARG A 94 11.72 -9.57 2.64
C ARG A 94 12.53 -10.44 1.69
N VAL A 95 11.86 -11.10 0.76
CA VAL A 95 12.46 -11.92 -0.28
C VAL A 95 12.16 -11.28 -1.63
N THR A 96 13.17 -11.17 -2.47
CA THR A 96 13.01 -10.68 -3.84
C THR A 96 12.72 -11.85 -4.77
N ARG A 97 11.67 -11.73 -5.59
CA ARG A 97 11.34 -12.68 -6.67
C ARG A 97 11.23 -11.95 -7.99
N VAL A 98 11.60 -12.64 -9.07
CA VAL A 98 11.38 -12.14 -10.43
C VAL A 98 10.24 -12.92 -11.05
N LEU A 99 9.13 -12.24 -11.31
CA LEU A 99 7.94 -12.81 -11.95
C LEU A 99 7.64 -12.03 -13.23
N SER A 100 7.58 -12.72 -14.36
CA SER A 100 7.34 -12.12 -15.67
C SER A 100 8.25 -10.91 -15.98
N GLY A 101 9.53 -11.02 -15.59
CA GLY A 101 10.55 -9.96 -15.78
C GLY A 101 10.44 -8.77 -14.82
N LYS A 102 9.57 -8.83 -13.82
CA LYS A 102 9.39 -7.79 -12.80
C LYS A 102 9.94 -8.26 -11.45
N THR A 103 10.63 -7.36 -10.77
CA THR A 103 11.11 -7.60 -9.40
C THR A 103 9.99 -7.35 -8.41
N ILE A 104 9.62 -8.38 -7.67
CA ILE A 104 8.56 -8.37 -6.67
C ILE A 104 9.16 -8.65 -5.30
N TRP A 105 8.73 -7.88 -4.31
CA TRP A 105 9.07 -8.11 -2.92
C TRP A 105 7.97 -8.93 -2.26
N GLU A 106 8.34 -10.00 -1.60
CA GLU A 106 7.42 -10.90 -0.90
C GLU A 106 7.87 -11.08 0.55
N SER A 107 6.91 -11.09 1.46
CA SER A 107 7.14 -11.23 2.89
C SER A 107 6.07 -12.09 3.50
N THR A 108 6.47 -13.01 4.38
CA THR A 108 5.54 -13.84 5.14
C THR A 108 6.01 -13.92 6.58
N PHE A 109 5.15 -13.58 7.53
CA PHE A 109 5.47 -13.61 8.95
C PHE A 109 4.21 -13.74 9.81
N PRO A 110 4.33 -14.27 11.06
CA PRO A 110 3.20 -14.34 11.97
C PRO A 110 2.77 -12.94 12.43
N ILE A 111 1.44 -12.72 12.48
CA ILE A 111 0.88 -11.48 13.04
C ILE A 111 0.75 -11.59 14.55
N GLU A 112 0.83 -10.44 15.22
CA GLU A 112 0.49 -10.27 16.62
C GLU A 112 -0.73 -9.36 16.79
N LEU A 113 -1.36 -9.43 17.96
CA LEU A 113 -2.43 -8.50 18.31
C LEU A 113 -1.87 -7.07 18.33
N ASP A 114 -2.66 -6.13 17.83
CA ASP A 114 -2.34 -4.72 17.66
C ASP A 114 -1.26 -4.40 16.61
N ASP A 115 -0.81 -5.38 15.82
CA ASP A 115 -0.01 -5.06 14.63
C ASP A 115 -0.76 -4.06 13.74
N VAL A 116 -0.03 -3.06 13.24
CA VAL A 116 -0.53 -2.05 12.31
C VAL A 116 0.26 -2.13 11.02
N PHE A 117 -0.43 -2.35 9.90
CA PHE A 117 0.13 -2.35 8.56
C PHE A 117 -0.26 -1.06 7.87
N ILE A 118 0.70 -0.32 7.34
CA ILE A 118 0.49 0.92 6.60
C ILE A 118 1.07 0.73 5.21
N ALA A 119 0.20 0.65 4.20
CA ALA A 119 0.56 0.65 2.80
C ALA A 119 0.24 2.02 2.20
N MET A 120 1.06 2.47 1.27
CA MET A 120 0.90 3.79 0.65
C MET A 120 1.35 3.78 -0.80
N SER A 121 0.83 4.74 -1.59
CA SER A 121 1.40 5.09 -2.89
C SER A 121 2.63 5.99 -2.72
N ASP A 122 3.39 6.15 -3.78
CA ASP A 122 4.59 7.00 -3.80
C ASP A 122 4.25 8.48 -3.58
N GLY A 123 3.03 8.93 -3.91
CA GLY A 123 2.56 10.28 -3.58
C GLY A 123 2.66 10.63 -2.09
N ALA A 124 2.57 9.65 -1.18
CA ALA A 124 2.82 9.88 0.24
C ALA A 124 4.32 10.06 0.55
N GLU A 125 5.17 9.22 -0.07
CA GLU A 125 6.62 9.25 0.13
C GLU A 125 7.26 10.51 -0.43
N TYR A 126 6.70 11.04 -1.54
CA TYR A 126 7.18 12.26 -2.19
C TYR A 126 6.48 13.54 -1.71
N ALA A 127 5.62 13.48 -0.69
CA ALA A 127 4.97 14.67 -0.15
C ALA A 127 6.01 15.73 0.25
N GLY A 128 5.80 16.96 -0.24
CA GLY A 128 6.68 18.11 0.03
C GLY A 128 7.95 18.18 -0.82
N VAL A 129 8.13 17.30 -1.81
CA VAL A 129 9.28 17.37 -2.73
C VAL A 129 9.29 18.68 -3.48
N GLY A 130 10.47 19.32 -3.50
CA GLY A 130 10.73 20.57 -4.26
C GLY A 130 10.25 21.85 -3.57
N ASP A 131 9.56 21.74 -2.43
CA ASP A 131 9.10 22.87 -1.64
C ASP A 131 9.67 22.81 -0.20
N LEU A 132 9.07 22.01 0.68
CA LEU A 132 9.49 21.91 2.07
C LEU A 132 10.60 20.86 2.31
N MET A 133 10.75 19.90 1.42
CA MET A 133 11.69 18.78 1.55
C MET A 133 12.43 18.49 0.24
N ASN A 134 13.75 18.27 0.33
CA ASN A 134 14.58 17.98 -0.85
C ASN A 134 14.23 16.63 -1.50
N PHE A 135 13.87 15.60 -0.69
CA PHE A 135 13.63 14.22 -1.12
C PHE A 135 12.22 13.72 -0.83
N GLY A 136 11.32 14.60 -0.38
CA GLY A 136 9.99 14.23 0.11
C GLY A 136 10.00 13.73 1.55
N TRP A 137 8.83 13.29 2.00
CA TRP A 137 8.63 12.86 3.38
C TRP A 137 9.28 11.52 3.71
N THR A 138 9.67 10.76 2.75
CA THR A 138 10.29 9.44 2.82
C THR A 138 9.55 8.41 3.68
N ARG A 139 9.62 7.15 3.28
CA ARG A 139 8.99 6.05 4.02
C ARG A 139 9.40 6.00 5.49
N ASP A 140 10.68 6.23 5.78
CA ASP A 140 11.20 6.13 7.15
C ASP A 140 10.71 7.29 8.03
N SER A 141 10.63 8.50 7.49
CA SER A 141 10.03 9.64 8.19
C SER A 141 8.54 9.45 8.45
N ILE A 142 7.82 8.80 7.52
CA ILE A 142 6.41 8.42 7.73
C ILE A 142 6.29 7.39 8.86
N ALA A 143 7.21 6.42 8.91
CA ALA A 143 7.25 5.44 9.99
C ALA A 143 7.49 6.11 11.36
N ASP A 144 8.46 7.00 11.44
CA ASP A 144 8.77 7.76 12.67
C ASP A 144 7.57 8.61 13.12
N TYR A 145 6.89 9.24 12.17
CA TYR A 145 5.67 10.01 12.45
C TYR A 145 4.53 9.14 12.95
N ALA A 146 4.33 7.98 12.34
CA ALA A 146 3.31 7.01 12.76
C ALA A 146 3.61 6.45 14.16
N ILE A 147 4.88 6.19 14.49
CA ILE A 147 5.34 5.76 15.82
C ILE A 147 5.09 6.85 16.85
N ALA A 148 5.49 8.10 16.56
CA ALA A 148 5.34 9.24 17.48
C ALA A 148 3.88 9.52 17.84
N ASN A 149 2.95 9.17 16.96
CA ASN A 149 1.50 9.35 17.14
C ASN A 149 0.75 8.04 17.42
N TYR A 150 1.49 6.96 17.70
CA TYR A 150 0.87 5.67 17.99
C TYR A 150 0.23 5.68 19.37
N LEU A 151 -1.07 5.31 19.41
CA LEU A 151 -1.80 4.98 20.63
C LEU A 151 -2.52 3.65 20.44
N PRO A 152 -2.54 2.78 21.46
CA PRO A 152 -3.21 1.48 21.37
C PRO A 152 -4.70 1.56 20.98
N GLU A 153 -5.38 2.64 21.34
CA GLU A 153 -6.80 2.89 21.05
C GLU A 153 -7.07 3.46 19.66
N ASN A 154 -6.07 3.99 18.97
CA ASN A 154 -6.26 4.58 17.64
C ASN A 154 -6.83 3.58 16.66
N SER A 155 -7.84 4.00 15.91
CA SER A 155 -8.39 3.19 14.83
C SER A 155 -7.47 3.23 13.59
N ALA A 156 -7.60 2.23 12.71
CA ALA A 156 -6.92 2.24 11.42
C ALA A 156 -7.28 3.49 10.59
N LYS A 157 -8.55 3.91 10.63
CA LYS A 157 -9.02 5.14 9.97
C LYS A 157 -8.31 6.38 10.51
N PHE A 158 -8.16 6.48 11.83
CA PHE A 158 -7.46 7.60 12.45
C PHE A 158 -6.00 7.66 12.00
N THR A 159 -5.29 6.54 12.03
CA THR A 159 -3.89 6.48 11.58
C THR A 159 -3.74 6.85 10.11
N ALA A 160 -4.64 6.37 9.23
CA ALA A 160 -4.64 6.75 7.82
C ALA A 160 -4.90 8.24 7.63
N GLY A 161 -5.90 8.80 8.32
CA GLY A 161 -6.22 10.23 8.27
C GLY A 161 -5.05 11.11 8.70
N LEU A 162 -4.39 10.73 9.81
CA LEU A 162 -3.24 11.45 10.34
C LEU A 162 -2.09 11.57 9.31
N ILE A 163 -1.81 10.49 8.57
CA ILE A 163 -0.77 10.47 7.54
C ILE A 163 -1.20 11.31 6.33
N ILE A 164 -2.46 11.20 5.89
CA ILE A 164 -2.99 11.99 4.78
C ILE A 164 -2.99 13.48 5.10
N ASP A 165 -3.44 13.88 6.30
CA ASP A 165 -3.45 15.28 6.74
C ASP A 165 -2.04 15.88 6.73
N GLU A 166 -1.03 15.08 7.10
CA GLU A 166 0.37 15.52 7.04
C GLU A 166 0.90 15.59 5.60
N CYS A 167 0.51 14.67 4.71
CA CYS A 167 0.81 14.78 3.28
C CYS A 167 0.23 16.09 2.71
N ASP A 168 -1.03 16.39 2.98
CA ASP A 168 -1.69 17.61 2.51
C ASP A 168 -0.99 18.87 3.03
N ARG A 169 -0.56 18.85 4.28
CA ARG A 169 0.22 19.95 4.87
C ARG A 169 1.56 20.15 4.16
N LEU A 170 2.26 19.04 3.85
CA LEU A 170 3.56 19.08 3.18
C LEU A 170 3.44 19.52 1.72
N TYR A 171 2.34 19.19 1.05
CA TYR A 171 2.03 19.67 -0.30
C TYR A 171 1.50 21.11 -0.34
N GLY A 172 1.35 21.77 0.81
CA GLY A 172 0.81 23.14 0.86
C GLY A 172 -0.60 23.28 0.33
N GLY A 173 -1.41 22.19 0.38
CA GLY A 173 -2.78 22.14 -0.12
C GLY A 173 -2.90 21.97 -1.64
N SER A 174 -1.81 21.71 -2.34
CA SER A 174 -1.78 21.39 -3.78
C SER A 174 -1.00 20.10 -4.00
N PRO A 175 -1.64 18.93 -3.91
CA PRO A 175 -0.97 17.64 -4.10
C PRO A 175 -0.23 17.58 -5.43
N GLY A 176 1.03 17.18 -5.40
CA GLY A 176 1.85 16.99 -6.59
C GLY A 176 1.57 15.66 -7.29
N ASP A 177 1.01 14.71 -6.54
CA ASP A 177 0.63 13.39 -7.05
C ASP A 177 -0.54 12.80 -6.23
N ASP A 178 -1.19 11.76 -6.79
CA ASP A 178 -2.28 11.05 -6.13
C ASP A 178 -1.74 10.32 -4.89
N THR A 179 -2.24 10.71 -3.72
CA THR A 179 -1.80 10.17 -2.44
C THR A 179 -2.81 9.21 -1.87
N THR A 180 -2.44 7.96 -1.71
CA THR A 180 -3.27 6.91 -1.11
C THR A 180 -2.58 6.28 0.08
N VAL A 181 -3.28 6.17 1.20
CA VAL A 181 -2.83 5.46 2.40
C VAL A 181 -3.88 4.46 2.84
N ALA A 182 -3.46 3.21 3.01
CA ALA A 182 -4.31 2.13 3.49
C ALA A 182 -3.74 1.53 4.78
N VAL A 183 -4.55 1.45 5.82
CA VAL A 183 -4.13 0.94 7.13
C VAL A 183 -4.97 -0.26 7.52
N VAL A 184 -4.28 -1.33 7.92
CA VAL A 184 -4.89 -2.52 8.54
C VAL A 184 -4.38 -2.62 9.97
N ARG A 185 -5.28 -2.80 10.93
CA ARG A 185 -4.92 -3.02 12.33
C ARG A 185 -5.53 -4.32 12.84
N VAL A 186 -4.70 -5.15 13.46
CA VAL A 186 -5.13 -6.42 14.07
C VAL A 186 -5.69 -6.14 15.46
N ARG A 187 -7.03 -6.25 15.62
CA ARG A 187 -7.70 -5.94 16.89
C ARG A 187 -8.12 -7.15 17.72
N SER A 188 -8.35 -8.28 17.07
CA SER A 188 -8.70 -9.53 17.74
C SER A 188 -8.39 -10.71 16.83
N ARG A 189 -8.38 -11.91 17.40
CA ARG A 189 -8.27 -13.17 16.64
C ARG A 189 -9.59 -13.59 15.97
N HIS A 190 -10.66 -12.82 16.14
CA HIS A 190 -11.95 -13.06 15.47
C HIS A 190 -11.95 -12.37 14.09
N PRO A 191 -12.74 -12.87 13.13
CA PRO A 191 -12.79 -12.29 11.79
C PRO A 191 -13.20 -10.81 11.88
N VAL A 192 -12.38 -9.96 11.27
CA VAL A 192 -12.64 -8.52 11.19
C VAL A 192 -13.58 -8.26 10.01
N ASN A 193 -14.73 -7.67 10.27
CA ASN A 193 -15.58 -7.15 9.20
C ASN A 193 -14.99 -5.82 8.70
N LEU A 194 -14.38 -5.85 7.52
CA LEU A 194 -13.90 -4.64 6.85
C LEU A 194 -15.10 -3.96 6.19
N VAL A 195 -15.48 -2.79 6.68
CA VAL A 195 -16.42 -1.91 5.97
C VAL A 195 -15.59 -0.94 5.12
N VAL A 196 -15.53 -1.17 3.83
CA VAL A 196 -14.92 -0.24 2.87
C VAL A 196 -16.03 0.66 2.36
N GLY A 197 -16.03 1.92 2.78
CA GLY A 197 -16.88 2.96 2.19
C GLY A 197 -16.22 3.57 0.96
N PRO A 198 -16.99 4.07 -0.01
CA PRO A 198 -16.43 4.86 -1.11
C PRO A 198 -15.82 6.16 -0.55
N PRO A 199 -14.80 6.73 -1.23
CA PRO A 199 -14.25 8.02 -0.84
C PRO A 199 -15.38 9.08 -0.90
N GLU A 200 -15.55 9.83 0.18
CA GLU A 200 -16.44 10.98 0.18
C GLU A 200 -15.79 12.08 -0.64
N HIS A 201 -16.30 12.32 -1.85
CA HIS A 201 -15.98 13.53 -2.60
C HIS A 201 -16.62 14.73 -1.89
N LYS A 202 -15.80 15.63 -1.40
CA LYS A 202 -16.20 17.02 -1.10
C LYS A 202 -15.84 17.93 -2.26
#